data_c443a2b8e2ee6c7d698a0d1862b2c02d
#
_entry.id   c443a2b8e2ee6c7d698a0d1862b2c02d
#
_cell.length_a   1.000
_cell.length_b   1.000
_cell.length_c   1.000
_cell.angle_alpha   90.00
_cell.angle_beta   90.00
_cell.angle_gamma   90.00
#
_symmetry.space_group_name_H-M   'P 1'
#
loop_
_entity.id
_entity.type
_entity.pdbx_description
1 polymer ?
#
loop_
_entity_poly.entity_id
_entity_poly.type
_entity_poly.pdbx_seq_one_letter_code
_entity_poly.pdbx_strand_id
1 'polypeptide(L)'
;GKNLTRFVNYHVPMYSCCKSIEIDPQTFVYGMYHWIPSFDKYRVMTVFENHVHAFKRTKALRGNTPTENGTVYVGDGNFGAFLDEKCTPDKTIALF
;
A
#
# COMPACT_ATOMS: atom_id res chain seq x y z
N GLY A 1 -2.11 9.41 -20.46
CA GLY A 1 -1.66 10.66 -21.06
C GLY A 1 -0.42 11.20 -20.37
N LYS A 2 0.28 12.04 -21.07
CA LYS A 2 1.45 12.73 -20.51
C LYS A 2 1.00 13.69 -19.40
N ASN A 3 1.78 13.82 -18.36
CA ASN A 3 1.57 14.74 -17.25
C ASN A 3 0.33 14.44 -16.39
N LEU A 4 -0.26 13.25 -16.50
CA LEU A 4 -1.32 12.84 -15.63
C LEU A 4 -0.76 12.25 -14.34
N THR A 5 -1.31 12.70 -13.22
CA THR A 5 -1.04 12.07 -11.92
C THR A 5 -1.99 10.89 -11.76
N ARG A 6 -1.43 9.74 -11.41
CA ARG A 6 -2.21 8.50 -11.28
C ARG A 6 -2.34 8.09 -9.83
N PHE A 7 -3.57 7.83 -9.43
CA PHE A 7 -3.90 7.27 -8.12
C PHE A 7 -4.62 5.96 -8.32
N VAL A 8 -4.42 5.03 -7.39
CA VAL A 8 -5.11 3.74 -7.37
C VAL A 8 -5.73 3.55 -6.00
N ASN A 9 -6.86 2.88 -5.95
CA ASN A 9 -7.54 2.53 -4.71
C ASN A 9 -8.06 1.11 -4.81
N TYR A 10 -7.79 0.30 -3.78
CA TYR A 10 -8.32 -1.05 -3.65
C TYR A 10 -8.46 -1.44 -2.17
N HIS A 11 -9.11 -2.55 -1.91
CA HIS A 11 -9.47 -2.92 -0.54
C HIS A 11 -8.32 -3.59 0.21
N VAL A 12 -7.82 -4.71 -0.28
CA VAL A 12 -6.86 -5.57 0.45
C VAL A 12 -5.43 -5.06 0.26
N PRO A 13 -4.71 -4.72 1.34
CA PRO A 13 -3.39 -4.11 1.21
C PRO A 13 -2.33 -5.10 0.75
N MET A 14 -1.44 -4.65 -0.13
CA MET A 14 -0.23 -5.38 -0.52
C MET A 14 0.90 -5.12 0.47
N TYR A 15 0.89 -3.97 1.14
CA TYR A 15 1.89 -3.58 2.13
C TYR A 15 1.22 -3.38 3.48
N SER A 16 0.74 -4.46 4.08
CA SER A 16 0.09 -4.40 5.40
C SER A 16 1.09 -4.10 6.49
N CYS A 17 0.74 -3.18 7.38
CA CYS A 17 1.52 -2.89 8.57
C CYS A 17 1.04 -3.67 9.79
N CYS A 18 -0.04 -4.40 9.68
CA CYS A 18 -0.60 -5.21 10.76
C CYS A 18 -0.45 -6.69 10.42
N LYS A 19 0.39 -7.37 11.16
CA LYS A 19 0.71 -8.77 10.92
C LYS A 19 -0.28 -9.74 11.58
N SER A 20 -1.17 -9.22 12.42
CA SER A 20 -2.23 -10.01 13.04
C SER A 20 -3.46 -10.19 12.14
N ILE A 21 -3.57 -9.39 11.08
CA ILE A 21 -4.67 -9.49 10.12
C ILE A 21 -4.25 -10.45 9.00
N GLU A 22 -5.01 -11.52 8.85
CA GLU A 22 -4.78 -12.46 7.75
C GLU A 22 -5.28 -11.88 6.44
N ILE A 23 -4.43 -11.96 5.44
CA ILE A 23 -4.77 -11.64 4.06
C ILE A 23 -4.70 -12.94 3.28
N ASP A 24 -5.74 -13.23 2.49
CA ASP A 24 -5.75 -14.43 1.65
C ASP A 24 -4.46 -14.51 0.82
N PRO A 25 -3.69 -15.61 0.94
CA PRO A 25 -2.40 -15.73 0.24
C PRO A 25 -2.50 -15.61 -1.27
N GLN A 26 -3.59 -16.12 -1.88
CA GLN A 26 -3.77 -16.03 -3.32
C GLN A 26 -4.02 -14.58 -3.76
N THR A 27 -4.82 -13.83 -3.02
CA THR A 27 -5.06 -12.42 -3.28
C THR A 27 -3.76 -11.63 -3.18
N PHE A 28 -2.96 -11.88 -2.14
CA PHE A 28 -1.69 -11.22 -1.96
C PHE A 28 -0.71 -11.53 -3.11
N VAL A 29 -0.56 -12.80 -3.45
CA VAL A 29 0.35 -13.23 -4.52
C VAL A 29 -0.09 -12.62 -5.85
N TYR A 30 -1.39 -12.65 -6.16
CA TYR A 30 -1.91 -12.06 -7.40
C TYR A 30 -1.61 -10.57 -7.49
N GLY A 31 -1.86 -9.84 -6.42
CA GLY A 31 -1.60 -8.40 -6.37
C GLY A 31 -0.12 -8.07 -6.55
N MET A 32 0.75 -8.80 -5.85
CA MET A 32 2.20 -8.59 -5.93
C MET A 32 2.75 -8.90 -7.32
N TYR A 33 2.20 -9.87 -8.04
CA TYR A 33 2.68 -10.24 -9.37
C TYR A 33 2.08 -9.41 -10.49
N HIS A 34 0.83 -8.95 -10.34
CA HIS A 34 0.12 -8.31 -11.44
C HIS A 34 -0.10 -6.82 -11.21
N TRP A 35 -0.45 -6.42 -10.00
CA TRP A 35 -0.77 -5.01 -9.73
C TRP A 35 0.48 -4.18 -9.47
N ILE A 36 1.33 -4.62 -8.55
CA ILE A 36 2.50 -3.83 -8.15
C ILE A 36 3.43 -3.55 -9.34
N PRO A 37 3.77 -4.54 -10.19
CA PRO A 37 4.59 -4.24 -11.39
C PRO A 37 3.92 -3.25 -12.33
N SER A 38 2.60 -3.27 -12.45
CA SER A 38 1.87 -2.29 -13.27
C SER A 38 1.93 -0.90 -12.68
N PHE A 39 1.79 -0.77 -11.37
CA PHE A 39 1.90 0.52 -10.70
C PHE A 39 3.30 1.11 -10.87
N ASP A 40 4.33 0.28 -10.76
CA ASP A 40 5.70 0.70 -10.99
C ASP A 40 5.92 1.13 -12.45
N LYS A 41 5.42 0.34 -13.40
CA LYS A 41 5.58 0.61 -14.83
C LYS A 41 4.91 1.91 -15.26
N TYR A 42 3.69 2.13 -14.79
CA TYR A 42 2.90 3.30 -15.19
C TYR A 42 3.05 4.49 -14.24
N ARG A 43 4.01 4.45 -13.32
CA ARG A 43 4.36 5.55 -12.44
C ARG A 43 3.18 6.05 -11.62
N VAL A 44 2.44 5.13 -11.03
CA VAL A 44 1.39 5.47 -10.08
C VAL A 44 2.00 6.24 -8.91
N MET A 45 1.46 7.39 -8.58
CA MET A 45 2.00 8.25 -7.53
C MET A 45 1.64 7.71 -6.15
N THR A 46 0.37 7.42 -5.92
CA THR A 46 -0.12 7.00 -4.62
C THR A 46 -1.18 5.91 -4.78
N VAL A 47 -1.09 4.91 -3.94
CA VAL A 47 -2.06 3.83 -3.84
C VAL A 47 -2.73 3.90 -2.47
N PHE A 48 -4.05 3.88 -2.46
CA PHE A 48 -4.85 3.81 -1.25
C PHE A 48 -5.21 2.36 -0.97
N GLU A 49 -4.78 1.86 0.19
CA GLU A 49 -5.04 0.50 0.64
C GLU A 49 -5.92 0.54 1.89
N ASN A 50 -6.86 -0.39 1.97
CA ASN A 50 -7.90 -0.38 3.00
C ASN A 50 -7.85 -1.67 3.83
N HIS A 51 -8.98 -2.20 4.28
CA HIS A 51 -9.16 -3.46 5.00
C HIS A 51 -8.56 -3.48 6.41
N VAL A 52 -7.29 -3.17 6.56
CA VAL A 52 -6.62 -3.11 7.87
C VAL A 52 -6.95 -1.75 8.52
N HIS A 53 -7.58 -1.79 9.70
CA HIS A 53 -8.00 -0.58 10.40
C HIS A 53 -6.83 0.04 11.17
N ALA A 54 -5.81 0.44 10.44
CA ALA A 54 -4.62 1.08 10.98
C ALA A 54 -4.13 2.15 10.00
N PHE A 55 -3.75 3.28 10.55
CA PHE A 55 -3.13 4.33 9.75
C PHE A 55 -1.71 3.90 9.35
N LYS A 56 -1.38 4.01 8.09
CA LYS A 56 -0.03 3.69 7.60
C LYS A 56 0.36 4.54 6.40
N ARG A 57 1.65 4.64 6.20
CA ARG A 57 2.25 5.12 4.96
C ARG A 57 3.53 4.34 4.72
N THR A 58 3.73 3.84 3.50
CA THR A 58 5.03 3.29 3.12
C THR A 58 6.00 4.41 2.74
N LYS A 59 7.27 4.08 2.69
CA LYS A 59 8.24 4.84 1.91
C LYS A 59 7.82 4.79 0.44
N ALA A 60 8.38 5.65 -0.39
CA ALA A 60 8.21 5.54 -1.84
C ALA A 60 8.91 4.27 -2.32
N LEU A 61 8.19 3.37 -2.98
CA LEU A 61 8.66 2.04 -3.34
C LEU A 61 8.63 1.83 -4.86
N ARG A 62 9.63 1.10 -5.36
CA ARG A 62 9.63 0.50 -6.69
C ARG A 62 10.36 -0.82 -6.61
N GLY A 63 9.76 -1.88 -7.17
CA GLY A 63 10.31 -3.22 -7.03
C GLY A 63 10.44 -3.66 -5.57
N ASN A 64 9.47 -3.30 -4.73
CA ASN A 64 9.44 -3.58 -3.28
C ASN A 64 10.61 -2.97 -2.50
N THR A 65 11.29 -1.99 -3.07
CA THR A 65 12.49 -1.39 -2.47
C THR A 65 12.29 0.12 -2.37
N PRO A 66 12.68 0.75 -1.25
CA PRO A 66 12.64 2.20 -1.14
C PRO A 66 13.41 2.85 -2.30
N THR A 67 12.72 3.69 -3.04
CA THR A 67 13.23 4.28 -4.28
C THR A 67 12.72 5.70 -4.39
N GLU A 68 13.61 6.65 -4.66
CA GLU A 68 13.21 8.03 -4.91
C GLU A 68 12.21 8.08 -6.07
N ASN A 69 11.13 8.85 -5.88
CA ASN A 69 10.02 8.96 -6.83
C ASN A 69 9.25 7.65 -7.08
N GLY A 70 9.37 6.69 -6.18
CA GLY A 70 8.55 5.48 -6.21
C GLY A 70 7.10 5.73 -5.84
N THR A 71 6.31 4.67 -5.82
CA THR A 71 4.90 4.69 -5.43
C THR A 71 4.76 4.67 -3.92
N VAL A 72 3.92 5.54 -3.35
CA VAL A 72 3.61 5.56 -1.92
C VAL A 72 2.27 4.85 -1.70
N TYR A 73 2.25 3.93 -0.76
CA TYR A 73 1.06 3.18 -0.37
C TYR A 73 0.57 3.67 0.98
N VAL A 74 -0.66 4.15 1.03
CA VAL A 74 -1.25 4.74 2.25
C VAL A 74 -2.52 4.03 2.64
N GLY A 75 -2.75 3.91 3.94
CA GLY A 75 -4.00 3.48 4.51
C GLY A 75 -4.45 4.49 5.55
N ASP A 76 -5.69 4.96 5.46
CA ASP A 76 -6.24 5.90 6.44
C ASP A 76 -6.70 5.19 7.71
N GLY A 77 -6.83 3.88 7.61
CA GLY A 77 -7.14 3.01 8.74
C GLY A 77 -8.61 2.82 8.98
N ASN A 78 -9.45 3.76 8.70
CA ASN A 78 -10.80 3.58 9.14
C ASN A 78 -11.91 4.22 8.32
N PHE A 79 -11.71 5.31 7.65
CA PHE A 79 -12.77 6.02 6.91
C PHE A 79 -14.20 5.78 7.47
N GLY A 80 -14.39 6.09 8.76
CA GLY A 80 -15.65 5.89 9.46
C GLY A 80 -15.78 4.59 10.27
N ALA A 81 -14.80 3.68 10.18
CA ALA A 81 -14.71 2.51 11.06
C ALA A 81 -13.83 2.81 12.27
N PHE A 82 -13.85 1.92 13.26
CA PHE A 82 -12.97 2.07 14.42
C PHE A 82 -11.54 1.71 14.07
N LEU A 83 -10.59 2.50 14.56
CA LEU A 83 -9.17 2.10 14.57
C LEU A 83 -8.98 1.03 15.64
N ASP A 84 -8.69 -0.17 15.23
CA ASP A 84 -8.53 -1.31 16.12
C ASP A 84 -7.16 -1.97 16.03
N GLU A 85 -6.30 -1.46 15.14
CA GLU A 85 -4.99 -2.04 14.88
C GLU A 85 -3.89 -0.98 14.98
N LYS A 86 -2.71 -1.42 15.39
CA LYS A 86 -1.52 -0.57 15.41
C LYS A 86 -0.57 -1.00 14.31
N CYS A 87 -0.12 -0.02 13.55
CA CYS A 87 0.88 -0.23 12.52
C CYS A 87 2.26 -0.47 13.13
N THR A 88 2.97 -1.46 12.64
CA THR A 88 4.36 -1.72 13.04
C THR A 88 5.28 -1.29 11.91
N PRO A 89 6.15 -0.30 12.13
CA PRO A 89 7.08 0.13 11.10
C PRO A 89 8.11 -0.95 10.79
N ASP A 90 8.52 -1.01 9.54
CA ASP A 90 9.61 -1.84 9.08
C ASP A 90 10.41 -1.10 8.00
N LYS A 91 11.27 -1.81 7.27
CA LYS A 91 12.10 -1.19 6.24
C LYS A 91 11.31 -0.56 5.09
N THR A 92 10.05 -0.97 4.89
CA THR A 92 9.19 -0.41 3.83
C THR A 92 8.15 0.56 4.38
N ILE A 93 7.75 0.41 5.64
CA ILE A 93 6.68 1.20 6.26
C ILE A 93 7.28 2.38 6.99
N ALA A 94 6.82 3.57 6.65
CA ALA A 94 7.09 4.78 7.40
C ALA A 94 5.79 5.19 8.11
N LEU A 95 5.90 5.56 9.38
CA LEU A 95 4.77 6.09 10.15
C LEU A 95 4.90 7.59 10.32
N PHE A 96 3.78 8.22 10.46
CA PHE A 96 3.71 9.63 10.84
C PHE A 96 3.66 9.76 12.36
#